data_8fcfa66131775e22c12fae36b7690143
#
_entry.id   8fcfa66131775e22c12fae36b7690143
#
_cell.length_a   1.000
_cell.length_b   1.000
_cell.length_c   1.000
_cell.angle_alpha   90.00
_cell.angle_beta   90.00
_cell.angle_gamma   90.00
#
_symmetry.space_group_name_H-M   'P 1'
#
loop_
_entity.id
_entity.type
_entity.pdbx_description
1 polymer ?
#
loop_
_entity_poly.entity_id
_entity_poly.type
_entity_poly.pdbx_seq_one_letter_code
_entity_poly.pdbx_strand_id
1 'polypeptide(L)'
;MISVFGIGDAGCNVASLFEKHKEYNVFLFSEGQESTKYTRKLPKVDKPEDCEEQAPKLSSYKTLAAVQDRIQVFVCGSSFSANYTLAILQQVRDKKIDIFYIKPDVDLLIGDIRLQERAIFGILQEYARSGLFNSFTIFSNPAIEQTIGQIPIKKYFETINKSIYYATHYLNVFEHTSPLVGNLSKPSEVQKIRSMGVISVDKLSESWYYKLDNNRDVSYYLCIASERLENDGSLHSKIVESLKKKPRNAFKNVTYGIYESPYETDFGFCVAHTNFIQGQKILDSTG
;
A
#
# COMPACT_ATOMS: atom_id res chain seq x y z
N MET A 1 4.77 -8.40 -15.47
CA MET A 1 3.59 -8.93 -14.73
C MET A 1 3.86 -8.90 -13.23
N ILE A 2 2.84 -8.65 -12.41
CA ILE A 2 2.89 -8.60 -10.95
C ILE A 2 1.89 -9.62 -10.40
N SER A 3 2.26 -10.38 -9.39
CA SER A 3 1.31 -11.18 -8.63
C SER A 3 0.69 -10.34 -7.52
N VAL A 4 -0.63 -10.38 -7.38
CA VAL A 4 -1.37 -9.66 -6.33
C VAL A 4 -2.00 -10.69 -5.41
N PHE A 5 -1.62 -10.68 -4.14
CA PHE A 5 -2.14 -11.58 -3.11
C PHE A 5 -3.11 -10.80 -2.22
N GLY A 6 -4.33 -11.30 -2.07
CA GLY A 6 -5.30 -10.84 -1.07
C GLY A 6 -5.40 -11.84 0.06
N ILE A 7 -5.11 -11.45 1.30
CA ILE A 7 -5.18 -12.32 2.48
C ILE A 7 -6.28 -11.84 3.41
N GLY A 8 -7.25 -12.71 3.67
CA GLY A 8 -8.49 -12.40 4.38
C GLY A 8 -9.43 -11.54 3.54
N ASP A 9 -10.64 -11.29 4.03
CA ASP A 9 -11.70 -10.64 3.24
C ASP A 9 -11.33 -9.23 2.78
N ALA A 10 -10.77 -8.41 3.65
CA ALA A 10 -10.36 -7.05 3.30
C ALA A 10 -9.26 -7.06 2.22
N GLY A 11 -8.24 -7.91 2.37
CA GLY A 11 -7.17 -8.07 1.39
C GLY A 11 -7.70 -8.60 0.05
N CYS A 12 -8.56 -9.60 0.07
CA CYS A 12 -9.20 -10.17 -1.12
C CYS A 12 -10.06 -9.14 -1.86
N ASN A 13 -10.83 -8.32 -1.13
CA ASN A 13 -11.67 -7.29 -1.73
C ASN A 13 -10.86 -6.23 -2.49
N VAL A 14 -9.68 -5.85 -2.00
CA VAL A 14 -8.77 -4.94 -2.72
C VAL A 14 -8.11 -5.67 -3.89
N ALA A 15 -7.58 -6.88 -3.65
CA ALA A 15 -6.85 -7.65 -4.66
C ALA A 15 -7.73 -7.97 -5.89
N SER A 16 -9.00 -8.33 -5.69
CA SER A 16 -9.95 -8.62 -6.77
C SER A 16 -10.16 -7.45 -7.74
N LEU A 17 -9.94 -6.20 -7.30
CA LEU A 17 -10.05 -5.04 -8.18
C LEU A 17 -8.97 -5.01 -9.29
N PHE A 18 -7.88 -5.77 -9.12
CA PHE A 18 -6.82 -5.89 -10.11
C PHE A 18 -7.12 -6.90 -11.21
N GLU A 19 -8.11 -7.79 -11.03
CA GLU A 19 -8.46 -8.85 -12.01
C GLU A 19 -8.85 -8.32 -13.39
N LYS A 20 -9.32 -7.06 -13.46
CA LYS A 20 -9.69 -6.41 -14.72
C LYS A 20 -8.50 -6.05 -15.61
N HIS A 21 -7.26 -6.18 -15.11
CA HIS A 21 -6.03 -5.86 -15.83
C HIS A 21 -5.20 -7.13 -16.05
N LYS A 22 -4.86 -7.40 -17.29
CA LYS A 22 -4.07 -8.59 -17.70
C LYS A 22 -2.61 -8.57 -17.23
N GLU A 23 -2.14 -7.44 -16.75
CA GLU A 23 -0.80 -7.24 -16.21
C GLU A 23 -0.63 -7.84 -14.81
N TYR A 24 -1.73 -8.23 -14.17
CA TYR A 24 -1.74 -8.80 -12.82
C TYR A 24 -2.24 -10.24 -12.80
N ASN A 25 -1.55 -11.07 -12.01
CA ASN A 25 -2.04 -12.40 -11.61
C ASN A 25 -2.56 -12.29 -10.17
N VAL A 26 -3.88 -12.38 -9.99
CA VAL A 26 -4.52 -12.22 -8.68
C VAL A 26 -4.70 -13.58 -8.00
N PHE A 27 -4.31 -13.63 -6.72
CA PHE A 27 -4.44 -14.81 -5.86
C PHE A 27 -5.17 -14.42 -4.58
N LEU A 28 -6.21 -15.16 -4.24
CA LEU A 28 -7.08 -14.86 -3.10
C LEU A 28 -6.99 -15.96 -2.04
N PHE A 29 -6.78 -15.55 -0.79
CA PHE A 29 -6.64 -16.41 0.37
C PHE A 29 -7.69 -16.04 1.42
N SER A 30 -8.79 -16.79 1.52
CA SER A 30 -9.82 -16.55 2.52
C SER A 30 -10.51 -17.84 2.95
N GLU A 31 -11.25 -17.81 4.06
CA GLU A 31 -11.98 -18.96 4.57
C GLU A 31 -13.16 -19.34 3.66
N GLY A 32 -13.78 -18.35 3.00
CA GLY A 32 -14.96 -18.53 2.14
C GLY A 32 -14.66 -19.04 0.72
N GLN A 33 -13.38 -19.16 0.34
CA GLN A 33 -12.99 -19.55 -1.01
C GLN A 33 -12.78 -21.07 -1.14
N GLU A 34 -13.13 -21.61 -2.32
CA GLU A 34 -12.66 -22.95 -2.69
C GLU A 34 -11.26 -22.88 -3.28
N SER A 35 -10.45 -23.96 -3.08
CA SER A 35 -9.10 -23.97 -3.58
C SER A 35 -9.03 -24.28 -5.06
N THR A 36 -8.41 -23.37 -5.82
CA THR A 36 -8.15 -23.46 -7.27
C THR A 36 -6.69 -23.07 -7.55
N LYS A 37 -6.32 -22.83 -8.80
CA LYS A 37 -5.00 -22.27 -9.16
C LYS A 37 -4.78 -20.87 -8.57
N TYR A 38 -5.83 -20.07 -8.47
CA TYR A 38 -5.77 -18.66 -8.09
C TYR A 38 -6.44 -18.35 -6.74
N THR A 39 -7.12 -19.29 -6.15
CA THR A 39 -7.76 -19.15 -4.85
C THR A 39 -7.29 -20.24 -3.90
N ARG A 40 -7.20 -19.91 -2.61
CA ARG A 40 -6.86 -20.85 -1.54
C ARG A 40 -7.79 -20.65 -0.37
N LYS A 41 -8.42 -21.76 0.01
CA LYS A 41 -9.18 -21.81 1.24
C LYS A 41 -8.22 -21.76 2.42
N LEU A 42 -8.42 -20.81 3.32
CA LEU A 42 -7.77 -20.79 4.62
C LEU A 42 -8.53 -21.71 5.56
N PRO A 43 -7.86 -22.67 6.22
CA PRO A 43 -8.48 -23.49 7.23
C PRO A 43 -9.04 -22.65 8.38
N LYS A 44 -10.08 -23.13 9.03
CA LYS A 44 -10.49 -22.57 10.33
C LYS A 44 -9.66 -23.22 11.41
N VAL A 45 -8.97 -22.43 12.20
CA VAL A 45 -8.20 -22.86 13.35
C VAL A 45 -8.60 -22.01 14.55
N ASP A 46 -8.48 -22.57 15.75
CA ASP A 46 -8.90 -21.90 16.98
C ASP A 46 -7.82 -20.95 17.54
N LYS A 47 -6.57 -21.20 17.21
CA LYS A 47 -5.43 -20.45 17.76
C LYS A 47 -4.57 -19.87 16.64
N PRO A 48 -4.07 -18.63 16.80
CA PRO A 48 -3.14 -18.01 15.84
C PRO A 48 -1.90 -18.84 15.53
N GLU A 49 -1.37 -19.58 16.53
CA GLU A 49 -0.17 -20.42 16.40
C GLU A 49 -0.37 -21.55 15.40
N ASP A 50 -1.59 -22.09 15.30
CA ASP A 50 -1.91 -23.19 14.40
C ASP A 50 -1.93 -22.75 12.92
N CYS A 51 -2.01 -21.44 12.65
CA CYS A 51 -2.01 -20.90 11.31
C CYS A 51 -0.74 -21.22 10.53
N GLU A 52 0.41 -21.29 11.19
CA GLU A 52 1.68 -21.61 10.53
C GLU A 52 1.68 -23.03 9.98
N GLU A 53 1.26 -24.01 10.78
CA GLU A 53 1.22 -25.42 10.38
C GLU A 53 0.12 -25.73 9.38
N GLN A 54 -1.03 -25.02 9.50
CA GLN A 54 -2.22 -25.22 8.69
C GLN A 54 -2.25 -24.37 7.41
N ALA A 55 -1.20 -23.58 7.15
CA ALA A 55 -1.15 -22.71 5.99
C ALA A 55 -1.25 -23.50 4.67
N PRO A 56 -2.04 -23.02 3.71
CA PRO A 56 -2.22 -23.72 2.44
C PRO A 56 -0.92 -23.79 1.65
N LYS A 57 -0.61 -24.97 1.09
CA LYS A 57 0.58 -25.17 0.28
C LYS A 57 0.38 -24.58 -1.12
N LEU A 58 1.24 -23.63 -1.52
CA LEU A 58 1.22 -23.00 -2.84
C LEU A 58 1.72 -23.93 -3.94
N SER A 59 2.44 -25.00 -3.60
CA SER A 59 2.82 -26.06 -4.56
C SER A 59 1.61 -26.82 -5.10
N SER A 60 0.50 -26.85 -4.33
CA SER A 60 -0.74 -27.46 -4.79
C SER A 60 -1.38 -26.66 -5.93
N TYR A 61 -2.12 -27.35 -6.82
CA TYR A 61 -2.87 -26.75 -7.93
C TYR A 61 -2.02 -25.89 -8.90
N LYS A 62 -0.71 -26.12 -8.93
CA LYS A 62 0.24 -25.34 -9.76
C LYS A 62 0.23 -23.82 -9.48
N THR A 63 -0.17 -23.40 -8.26
CA THR A 63 -0.20 -21.98 -7.88
C THR A 63 1.19 -21.38 -7.91
N LEU A 64 2.17 -22.04 -7.29
CA LEU A 64 3.54 -21.53 -7.20
C LEU A 64 4.15 -21.23 -8.58
N ALA A 65 3.87 -22.08 -9.58
CA ALA A 65 4.35 -21.88 -10.96
C ALA A 65 3.71 -20.67 -11.65
N ALA A 66 2.60 -20.15 -11.15
CA ALA A 66 1.93 -18.98 -11.70
C ALA A 66 2.33 -17.67 -11.00
N VAL A 67 3.03 -17.76 -9.85
CA VAL A 67 3.49 -16.59 -9.11
C VAL A 67 4.66 -15.92 -9.83
N GLN A 68 4.57 -14.62 -10.02
CA GLN A 68 5.59 -13.79 -10.67
C GLN A 68 6.73 -13.42 -9.70
N ASP A 69 7.80 -12.84 -10.20
CA ASP A 69 8.96 -12.43 -9.39
C ASP A 69 8.67 -11.25 -8.45
N ARG A 70 7.65 -10.45 -8.74
CA ARG A 70 7.15 -9.40 -7.87
C ARG A 70 5.76 -9.75 -7.36
N ILE A 71 5.59 -9.64 -6.05
CA ILE A 71 4.34 -9.93 -5.35
C ILE A 71 3.90 -8.69 -4.55
N GLN A 72 2.66 -8.29 -4.72
CA GLN A 72 2.00 -7.25 -3.93
C GLN A 72 0.95 -7.93 -3.04
N VAL A 73 1.07 -7.75 -1.73
CA VAL A 73 0.24 -8.44 -0.73
C VAL A 73 -0.65 -7.46 -0.01
N PHE A 74 -1.95 -7.63 -0.09
CA PHE A 74 -2.94 -6.85 0.67
C PHE A 74 -3.40 -7.65 1.88
N VAL A 75 -3.25 -7.08 3.08
CA VAL A 75 -3.60 -7.73 4.34
C VAL A 75 -4.08 -6.71 5.37
N CYS A 76 -5.08 -7.10 6.17
CA CYS A 76 -5.58 -6.32 7.31
C CYS A 76 -5.26 -7.06 8.61
N GLY A 77 -4.48 -6.45 9.50
CA GLY A 77 -3.97 -7.10 10.71
C GLY A 77 -5.02 -7.45 11.76
N SER A 78 -6.20 -6.83 11.74
CA SER A 78 -7.31 -7.19 12.62
C SER A 78 -8.10 -8.42 12.14
N SER A 79 -7.88 -8.88 10.91
CA SER A 79 -8.46 -10.12 10.40
C SER A 79 -7.71 -11.32 10.96
N PHE A 80 -8.40 -12.35 11.46
CA PHE A 80 -7.77 -13.60 11.91
C PHE A 80 -6.90 -14.23 10.80
N SER A 81 -7.35 -14.14 9.55
CA SER A 81 -6.62 -14.62 8.37
C SER A 81 -5.23 -13.99 8.19
N ALA A 82 -4.97 -12.83 8.82
CA ALA A 82 -3.64 -12.20 8.75
C ALA A 82 -2.55 -13.04 9.44
N ASN A 83 -2.90 -13.93 10.36
CA ASN A 83 -1.95 -14.86 11.00
C ASN A 83 -1.34 -15.87 10.01
N TYR A 84 -1.99 -16.13 8.87
CA TYR A 84 -1.44 -16.97 7.79
C TYR A 84 -0.38 -16.26 6.94
N THR A 85 -0.24 -14.94 7.05
CA THR A 85 0.55 -14.11 6.11
C THR A 85 2.00 -14.61 6.02
N LEU A 86 2.68 -14.78 7.13
CA LEU A 86 4.09 -15.17 7.12
C LEU A 86 4.29 -16.58 6.56
N ALA A 87 3.44 -17.53 6.92
CA ALA A 87 3.53 -18.92 6.43
C ALA A 87 3.23 -19.03 4.92
N ILE A 88 2.34 -18.20 4.38
CA ILE A 88 2.10 -18.10 2.94
C ILE A 88 3.34 -17.49 2.26
N LEU A 89 3.86 -16.37 2.76
CA LEU A 89 4.97 -15.64 2.16
C LEU A 89 6.31 -16.38 2.25
N GLN A 90 6.50 -17.20 3.29
CA GLN A 90 7.67 -18.07 3.42
C GLN A 90 7.85 -19.00 2.19
N GLN A 91 6.76 -19.42 1.56
CA GLN A 91 6.79 -20.30 0.39
C GLN A 91 7.24 -19.60 -0.90
N VAL A 92 7.28 -18.27 -0.89
CA VAL A 92 7.68 -17.40 -2.02
C VAL A 92 8.75 -16.39 -1.60
N ARG A 93 9.53 -16.72 -0.57
CA ARG A 93 10.55 -15.83 0.02
C ARG A 93 11.69 -15.43 -0.92
N ASP A 94 11.86 -16.15 -2.02
CA ASP A 94 12.80 -15.85 -3.10
C ASP A 94 12.32 -14.72 -4.02
N LYS A 95 11.06 -14.31 -3.89
CA LYS A 95 10.43 -13.27 -4.68
C LYS A 95 10.54 -11.89 -4.03
N LYS A 96 10.34 -10.85 -4.84
CA LYS A 96 10.28 -9.47 -4.36
C LYS A 96 8.90 -9.17 -3.81
N ILE A 97 8.76 -9.07 -2.48
CA ILE A 97 7.50 -8.94 -1.79
C ILE A 97 7.28 -7.49 -1.33
N ASP A 98 6.19 -6.88 -1.78
CA ASP A 98 5.70 -5.58 -1.33
C ASP A 98 4.43 -5.79 -0.50
N ILE A 99 4.43 -5.39 0.78
CA ILE A 99 3.26 -5.47 1.65
C ILE A 99 2.45 -4.18 1.58
N PHE A 100 1.15 -4.29 1.40
CA PHE A 100 0.16 -3.23 1.49
C PHE A 100 -0.76 -3.52 2.67
N TYR A 101 -0.46 -2.89 3.79
CA TYR A 101 -1.15 -3.13 5.05
C TYR A 101 -2.35 -2.21 5.19
N ILE A 102 -3.52 -2.82 5.36
CA ILE A 102 -4.79 -2.12 5.60
C ILE A 102 -4.97 -2.01 7.11
N LYS A 103 -4.74 -0.80 7.64
CA LYS A 103 -4.86 -0.51 9.06
C LYS A 103 -6.29 -0.10 9.37
N PRO A 104 -7.00 -0.89 10.22
CA PRO A 104 -8.35 -0.53 10.66
C PRO A 104 -8.31 0.66 11.61
N ASP A 105 -9.48 1.13 12.03
CA ASP A 105 -9.58 2.02 13.19
C ASP A 105 -9.25 1.23 14.46
N VAL A 106 -8.03 1.43 14.97
CA VAL A 106 -7.52 0.70 16.13
C VAL A 106 -8.22 1.08 17.44
N ASP A 107 -8.87 2.24 17.49
CA ASP A 107 -9.59 2.69 18.66
C ASP A 107 -10.93 1.93 18.83
N LEU A 108 -11.43 1.36 17.75
CA LEU A 108 -12.62 0.49 17.76
C LEU A 108 -12.29 -0.98 18.05
N LEU A 109 -11.02 -1.36 18.05
CA LEU A 109 -10.61 -2.74 18.34
C LEU A 109 -10.50 -2.98 19.84
N ILE A 110 -10.99 -4.14 20.28
CA ILE A 110 -10.96 -4.56 21.68
C ILE A 110 -10.29 -5.92 21.85
N GLY A 111 -9.77 -6.17 23.06
CA GLY A 111 -9.23 -7.47 23.47
C GLY A 111 -8.15 -8.00 22.54
N ASP A 112 -8.25 -9.28 22.23
CA ASP A 112 -7.24 -10.03 21.48
C ASP A 112 -7.08 -9.53 20.04
N ILE A 113 -8.14 -9.00 19.44
CA ILE A 113 -8.07 -8.44 18.07
C ILE A 113 -7.14 -7.23 18.02
N ARG A 114 -7.17 -6.38 19.05
CA ARG A 114 -6.28 -5.21 19.17
C ARG A 114 -4.83 -5.65 19.37
N LEU A 115 -4.59 -6.66 20.18
CA LEU A 115 -3.26 -7.23 20.40
C LEU A 115 -2.71 -7.87 19.14
N GLN A 116 -3.53 -8.66 18.45
CA GLN A 116 -3.19 -9.28 17.17
C GLN A 116 -2.81 -8.23 16.12
N GLU A 117 -3.64 -7.19 15.93
CA GLU A 117 -3.37 -6.11 14.99
C GLU A 117 -2.01 -5.46 15.29
N ARG A 118 -1.75 -5.13 16.56
CA ARG A 118 -0.49 -4.53 16.99
C ARG A 118 0.71 -5.44 16.71
N ALA A 119 0.58 -6.73 17.01
CA ALA A 119 1.64 -7.71 16.78
C ALA A 119 1.96 -7.86 15.28
N ILE A 120 0.94 -8.08 14.45
CA ILE A 120 1.11 -8.24 13.00
C ILE A 120 1.66 -6.96 12.37
N PHE A 121 1.15 -5.79 12.76
CA PHE A 121 1.65 -4.51 12.29
C PHE A 121 3.13 -4.30 12.60
N GLY A 122 3.56 -4.64 13.81
CA GLY A 122 4.95 -4.56 14.22
C GLY A 122 5.86 -5.55 13.48
N ILE A 123 5.47 -6.82 13.45
CA ILE A 123 6.25 -7.89 12.83
C ILE A 123 6.47 -7.65 11.34
N LEU A 124 5.43 -7.30 10.58
CA LEU A 124 5.55 -7.08 9.14
C LEU A 124 6.45 -5.87 8.81
N GLN A 125 6.43 -4.82 9.64
CA GLN A 125 7.35 -3.69 9.50
C GLN A 125 8.81 -4.09 9.76
N GLU A 126 9.07 -4.91 10.79
CA GLU A 126 10.42 -5.41 11.09
C GLU A 126 10.95 -6.30 9.96
N TYR A 127 10.12 -7.14 9.36
CA TYR A 127 10.48 -7.94 8.19
C TYR A 127 10.82 -7.05 6.97
N ALA A 128 10.10 -5.96 6.77
CA ALA A 128 10.44 -5.00 5.73
C ALA A 128 11.77 -4.29 6.05
N ARG A 129 11.93 -3.78 7.28
CA ARG A 129 13.15 -3.10 7.71
C ARG A 129 14.39 -3.97 7.61
N SER A 130 14.28 -5.27 7.92
CA SER A 130 15.37 -6.23 7.79
C SER A 130 15.71 -6.61 6.35
N GLY A 131 14.90 -6.19 5.37
CA GLY A 131 15.11 -6.46 3.96
C GLY A 131 14.49 -7.78 3.46
N LEU A 132 13.79 -8.52 4.32
CA LEU A 132 13.04 -9.72 3.92
C LEU A 132 11.86 -9.36 3.02
N PHE A 133 11.24 -8.21 3.25
CA PHE A 133 10.29 -7.63 2.30
C PHE A 133 10.93 -6.43 1.57
N ASN A 134 10.50 -6.22 0.34
CA ASN A 134 10.96 -5.11 -0.47
C ASN A 134 10.42 -3.78 0.06
N SER A 135 9.14 -3.74 0.48
CA SER A 135 8.51 -2.57 1.09
C SER A 135 7.31 -2.95 1.94
N PHE A 136 6.94 -2.02 2.85
CA PHE A 136 5.73 -2.08 3.67
C PHE A 136 4.97 -0.77 3.55
N THR A 137 3.83 -0.78 2.87
CA THR A 137 2.98 0.39 2.63
C THR A 137 1.80 0.37 3.58
N ILE A 138 1.54 1.49 4.26
CA ILE A 138 0.47 1.61 5.24
C ILE A 138 -0.68 2.43 4.65
N PHE A 139 -1.89 1.87 4.72
CA PHE A 139 -3.16 2.51 4.44
C PHE A 139 -4.03 2.48 5.69
N SER A 140 -4.53 3.61 6.14
CA SER A 140 -5.42 3.71 7.30
C SER A 140 -6.84 4.03 6.85
N ASN A 141 -7.79 3.16 7.18
CA ASN A 141 -9.20 3.38 6.83
C ASN A 141 -9.72 4.74 7.31
N PRO A 142 -9.51 5.17 8.59
CA PRO A 142 -9.92 6.49 9.04
C PRO A 142 -9.26 7.64 8.27
N ALA A 143 -7.98 7.52 7.92
CA ALA A 143 -7.28 8.57 7.19
C ALA A 143 -7.76 8.67 5.72
N ILE A 144 -8.08 7.54 5.09
CA ILE A 144 -8.68 7.52 3.75
C ILE A 144 -10.07 8.16 3.81
N GLU A 145 -10.90 7.78 4.78
CA GLU A 145 -12.22 8.38 4.98
C GLU A 145 -12.13 9.90 5.15
N GLN A 146 -11.22 10.37 5.99
CA GLN A 146 -10.98 11.81 6.18
C GLN A 146 -10.57 12.51 4.88
N THR A 147 -9.80 11.83 4.03
CA THR A 147 -9.33 12.37 2.74
C THR A 147 -10.47 12.49 1.72
N ILE A 148 -11.35 11.49 1.67
CA ILE A 148 -12.47 11.44 0.71
C ILE A 148 -13.64 12.30 1.17
N GLY A 149 -13.84 12.42 2.49
CA GLY A 149 -14.97 13.11 3.12
C GLY A 149 -16.14 12.16 3.40
N GLN A 150 -17.38 12.65 3.22
CA GLN A 150 -18.58 11.89 3.56
C GLN A 150 -18.79 10.68 2.64
N ILE A 151 -18.73 9.48 3.20
CA ILE A 151 -18.96 8.23 2.48
C ILE A 151 -20.29 7.61 2.98
N PRO A 152 -21.24 7.29 2.08
CA PRO A 152 -22.44 6.55 2.46
C PRO A 152 -22.09 5.20 3.08
N ILE A 153 -22.71 4.83 4.20
CA ILE A 153 -22.40 3.61 4.97
C ILE A 153 -22.39 2.35 4.08
N LYS A 154 -23.37 2.20 3.19
CA LYS A 154 -23.45 1.04 2.29
C LYS A 154 -22.32 0.96 1.27
N LYS A 155 -21.58 2.05 1.03
CA LYS A 155 -20.45 2.13 0.09
C LYS A 155 -19.11 2.30 0.79
N TYR A 156 -19.08 2.25 2.12
CA TYR A 156 -17.91 2.58 2.91
C TYR A 156 -16.69 1.75 2.49
N PHE A 157 -16.75 0.44 2.67
CA PHE A 157 -15.62 -0.43 2.34
C PHE A 157 -15.32 -0.48 0.84
N GLU A 158 -16.34 -0.41 -0.02
CA GLU A 158 -16.12 -0.33 -1.47
C GLU A 158 -15.29 0.90 -1.83
N THR A 159 -15.61 2.05 -1.25
CA THR A 159 -14.93 3.32 -1.53
C THR A 159 -13.49 3.31 -0.99
N ILE A 160 -13.29 2.84 0.24
CA ILE A 160 -11.95 2.67 0.84
C ILE A 160 -11.09 1.73 -0.01
N ASN A 161 -11.60 0.55 -0.36
CA ASN A 161 -10.88 -0.44 -1.16
C ASN A 161 -10.51 0.08 -2.55
N LYS A 162 -11.42 0.83 -3.21
CA LYS A 162 -11.13 1.50 -4.48
C LYS A 162 -10.01 2.54 -4.35
N SER A 163 -9.96 3.28 -3.26
CA SER A 163 -8.90 4.28 -3.04
C SER A 163 -7.53 3.62 -2.88
N ILE A 164 -7.45 2.53 -2.13
CA ILE A 164 -6.23 1.72 -1.99
C ILE A 164 -5.81 1.14 -3.35
N TYR A 165 -6.78 0.55 -4.07
CA TYR A 165 -6.55 0.00 -5.40
C TYR A 165 -6.01 1.07 -6.36
N TYR A 166 -6.67 2.22 -6.49
CA TYR A 166 -6.23 3.28 -7.42
C TYR A 166 -4.84 3.79 -7.09
N ALA A 167 -4.55 4.08 -5.82
CA ALA A 167 -3.24 4.52 -5.39
C ALA A 167 -2.15 3.50 -5.76
N THR A 168 -2.38 2.22 -5.49
CA THR A 168 -1.42 1.15 -5.80
C THR A 168 -1.30 0.90 -7.30
N HIS A 169 -2.41 0.88 -8.03
CA HIS A 169 -2.40 0.68 -9.47
C HIS A 169 -1.63 1.78 -10.19
N TYR A 170 -1.91 3.05 -9.87
CA TYR A 170 -1.19 4.18 -10.47
C TYR A 170 0.28 4.22 -10.08
N LEU A 171 0.63 3.82 -8.85
CA LEU A 171 2.05 3.66 -8.50
C LEU A 171 2.74 2.65 -9.43
N ASN A 172 2.11 1.51 -9.70
CA ASN A 172 2.63 0.53 -10.66
C ASN A 172 2.75 1.11 -12.08
N VAL A 173 1.77 1.91 -12.51
CA VAL A 173 1.83 2.61 -13.82
C VAL A 173 3.02 3.56 -13.87
N PHE A 174 3.22 4.39 -12.85
CA PHE A 174 4.32 5.35 -12.79
C PHE A 174 5.70 4.69 -12.73
N GLU A 175 5.82 3.51 -12.10
CA GLU A 175 7.06 2.74 -12.09
C GLU A 175 7.47 2.22 -13.48
N HIS A 176 6.52 2.14 -14.42
CA HIS A 176 6.71 1.65 -15.79
C HIS A 176 6.54 2.72 -16.87
N THR A 177 6.31 3.97 -16.47
CA THR A 177 6.10 5.11 -17.38
C THR A 177 7.08 6.23 -17.04
N SER A 178 7.71 6.81 -18.05
CA SER A 178 8.59 7.97 -17.85
C SER A 178 7.75 9.25 -17.74
N PRO A 179 8.07 10.14 -16.79
CA PRO A 179 7.43 11.45 -16.72
C PRO A 179 7.82 12.32 -17.93
N LEU A 180 6.95 13.25 -18.30
CA LEU A 180 7.26 14.28 -19.31
C LEU A 180 8.37 15.20 -18.80
N VAL A 181 8.27 15.59 -17.53
CA VAL A 181 9.25 16.44 -16.84
C VAL A 181 9.32 16.01 -15.38
N GLY A 182 10.51 16.07 -14.78
CA GLY A 182 10.67 15.80 -13.36
C GLY A 182 12.10 15.39 -12.97
N ASN A 183 12.23 15.04 -11.70
CA ASN A 183 13.47 14.59 -11.09
C ASN A 183 13.27 13.35 -10.22
N LEU A 184 12.30 12.50 -10.57
CA LEU A 184 12.02 11.29 -9.81
C LEU A 184 13.27 10.45 -9.63
N SER A 185 13.52 10.03 -8.42
CA SER A 185 14.60 9.12 -8.05
C SER A 185 14.09 8.02 -7.14
N LYS A 186 14.76 6.89 -7.17
CA LYS A 186 14.43 5.80 -6.23
C LYS A 186 14.76 6.26 -4.81
N PRO A 187 13.90 5.96 -3.82
CA PRO A 187 14.21 6.19 -2.41
C PRO A 187 15.43 5.35 -2.00
N SER A 188 16.06 5.73 -0.90
CA SER A 188 17.15 4.95 -0.33
C SER A 188 16.67 3.54 0.01
N GLU A 189 17.50 2.52 -0.26
CA GLU A 189 17.15 1.11 -0.06
C GLU A 189 16.81 0.74 1.39
N VAL A 190 17.26 1.53 2.36
CA VAL A 190 16.94 1.33 3.78
C VAL A 190 15.53 1.82 4.14
N GLN A 191 14.90 2.62 3.28
CA GLN A 191 13.60 3.24 3.55
C GLN A 191 12.46 2.33 3.05
N LYS A 192 12.24 1.24 3.76
CA LYS A 192 11.32 0.17 3.38
C LYS A 192 9.86 0.44 3.77
N ILE A 193 9.63 1.32 4.75
CA ILE A 193 8.29 1.65 5.22
C ILE A 193 7.82 2.89 4.48
N ARG A 194 6.58 2.86 3.98
CA ARG A 194 6.04 3.95 3.18
C ARG A 194 4.55 4.16 3.44
N SER A 195 4.09 5.34 3.10
CA SER A 195 2.68 5.69 3.01
C SER A 195 2.40 6.35 1.67
N MET A 196 1.16 6.25 1.25
CA MET A 196 0.67 6.91 0.05
C MET A 196 -0.39 7.93 0.42
N GLY A 197 -0.67 8.83 -0.51
CA GLY A 197 -1.73 9.81 -0.38
C GLY A 197 -2.06 10.43 -1.73
N VAL A 198 -3.02 11.33 -1.71
CA VAL A 198 -3.36 12.15 -2.87
C VAL A 198 -2.81 13.56 -2.71
N ILE A 199 -2.52 14.21 -3.81
CA ILE A 199 -2.07 15.59 -3.84
C ILE A 199 -2.93 16.40 -4.80
N SER A 200 -3.40 17.55 -4.37
CA SER A 200 -4.02 18.51 -5.26
C SER A 200 -2.96 19.11 -6.20
N VAL A 201 -3.16 19.01 -7.50
CA VAL A 201 -2.22 19.56 -8.50
C VAL A 201 -2.16 21.09 -8.42
N ASP A 202 -3.26 21.77 -8.13
CA ASP A 202 -3.32 23.23 -8.06
C ASP A 202 -2.67 23.81 -6.82
N LYS A 203 -2.96 23.22 -5.66
CA LYS A 203 -2.51 23.74 -4.34
C LYS A 203 -1.25 23.04 -3.85
N LEU A 204 -0.88 21.91 -4.45
CA LEU A 204 0.17 20.98 -3.98
C LEU A 204 0.01 20.64 -2.49
N SER A 205 -1.26 20.58 -2.02
CA SER A 205 -1.63 20.13 -0.67
C SER A 205 -1.81 18.62 -0.65
N GLU A 206 -1.21 17.98 0.34
CA GLU A 206 -1.19 16.53 0.51
C GLU A 206 -2.30 16.09 1.47
N SER A 207 -2.93 14.96 1.15
CA SER A 207 -3.79 14.20 2.06
C SER A 207 -3.29 12.77 2.13
N TRP A 208 -2.70 12.40 3.28
CA TRP A 208 -2.03 11.13 3.48
C TRP A 208 -3.01 10.04 3.93
N TYR A 209 -2.95 8.87 3.32
CA TYR A 209 -3.70 7.67 3.75
C TYR A 209 -3.13 7.03 5.03
N TYR A 210 -1.95 7.43 5.44
CA TYR A 210 -1.37 7.25 6.75
C TYR A 210 -0.28 8.29 6.94
N LYS A 211 -0.32 9.03 8.04
CA LYS A 211 0.71 10.03 8.34
C LYS A 211 1.89 9.35 9.02
N LEU A 212 3.03 9.26 8.32
CA LEU A 212 4.26 8.75 8.91
C LEU A 212 4.82 9.71 9.95
N ASP A 213 5.37 9.17 11.04
CA ASP A 213 5.97 9.96 12.12
C ASP A 213 7.18 10.77 11.62
N ASN A 214 7.94 10.21 10.68
CA ASN A 214 9.13 10.86 10.12
C ASN A 214 9.31 10.47 8.65
N ASN A 215 9.14 11.46 7.75
CA ASN A 215 9.34 11.29 6.32
C ASN A 215 10.79 11.58 5.95
N ARG A 216 11.44 10.70 5.17
CA ARG A 216 12.80 10.87 4.64
C ARG A 216 12.81 11.22 3.16
N ASP A 217 12.10 10.44 2.33
CA ASP A 217 11.93 10.72 0.90
C ASP A 217 10.45 10.90 0.60
N VAL A 218 10.13 11.90 -0.21
CA VAL A 218 8.75 12.14 -0.68
C VAL A 218 8.78 12.33 -2.18
N SER A 219 7.98 11.54 -2.87
CA SER A 219 7.81 11.61 -4.33
C SER A 219 6.40 12.03 -4.69
N TYR A 220 6.28 12.96 -5.63
CA TYR A 220 5.02 13.46 -6.16
C TYR A 220 4.84 13.03 -7.60
N TYR A 221 3.69 12.45 -7.91
CA TYR A 221 3.28 12.00 -9.23
C TYR A 221 2.08 12.84 -9.64
N LEU A 222 2.28 13.77 -10.58
CA LEU A 222 1.29 14.75 -10.98
C LEU A 222 0.81 14.41 -12.39
N CYS A 223 -0.45 13.99 -12.53
CA CYS A 223 -1.11 13.74 -13.80
C CYS A 223 -1.94 14.96 -14.16
N ILE A 224 -1.61 15.58 -15.28
CA ILE A 224 -2.18 16.85 -15.73
C ILE A 224 -2.88 16.63 -17.07
N ALA A 225 -4.08 17.18 -17.20
CA ALA A 225 -4.85 17.10 -18.43
C ALA A 225 -4.08 17.68 -19.63
N SER A 226 -4.19 17.05 -20.80
CA SER A 226 -3.47 17.44 -22.02
C SER A 226 -3.68 18.91 -22.37
N GLU A 227 -4.93 19.38 -22.34
CA GLU A 227 -5.28 20.79 -22.61
C GLU A 227 -4.50 21.76 -21.72
N ARG A 228 -4.35 21.44 -20.43
CA ARG A 228 -3.62 22.30 -19.49
C ARG A 228 -2.11 22.25 -19.72
N LEU A 229 -1.57 21.07 -20.07
CA LEU A 229 -0.16 20.92 -20.43
C LEU A 229 0.22 21.76 -21.67
N GLU A 230 -0.68 21.88 -22.63
CA GLU A 230 -0.46 22.62 -23.87
C GLU A 230 -0.61 24.13 -23.69
N ASN A 231 -1.54 24.58 -22.82
CA ASN A 231 -1.96 25.98 -22.79
C ASN A 231 -1.41 26.78 -21.58
N ASP A 232 -1.03 26.15 -20.46
CA ASP A 232 -0.48 26.87 -19.29
C ASP A 232 1.05 26.87 -19.28
N GLY A 233 1.65 27.82 -20.00
CA GLY A 233 3.09 27.99 -20.04
C GLY A 233 3.76 28.33 -18.68
N SER A 234 2.97 28.68 -17.65
CA SER A 234 3.48 28.98 -16.29
C SER A 234 3.41 27.77 -15.34
N LEU A 235 2.76 26.69 -15.75
CA LEU A 235 2.44 25.54 -14.91
C LEU A 235 3.67 24.91 -14.25
N HIS A 236 4.69 24.61 -15.03
CA HIS A 236 5.93 24.02 -14.53
C HIS A 236 6.61 24.88 -13.47
N SER A 237 6.72 26.19 -13.72
CA SER A 237 7.34 27.12 -12.76
C SER A 237 6.55 27.19 -11.46
N LYS A 238 5.21 27.24 -11.52
CA LYS A 238 4.33 27.24 -10.34
C LYS A 238 4.51 25.97 -9.50
N ILE A 239 4.55 24.80 -10.16
CA ILE A 239 4.79 23.51 -9.50
C ILE A 239 6.14 23.52 -8.79
N VAL A 240 7.22 23.87 -9.50
CA VAL A 240 8.59 23.88 -8.94
C VAL A 240 8.71 24.85 -7.76
N GLU A 241 8.16 26.06 -7.87
CA GLU A 241 8.16 27.03 -6.77
C GLU A 241 7.41 26.52 -5.54
N SER A 242 6.27 25.90 -5.73
CA SER A 242 5.49 25.32 -4.64
C SER A 242 6.19 24.13 -3.99
N LEU A 243 6.86 23.27 -4.77
CA LEU A 243 7.68 22.17 -4.24
C LEU A 243 8.92 22.68 -3.48
N LYS A 244 9.52 23.79 -3.92
CA LYS A 244 10.64 24.42 -3.19
C LYS A 244 10.23 24.95 -1.81
N LYS A 245 8.97 25.34 -1.63
CA LYS A 245 8.42 25.81 -0.35
C LYS A 245 8.09 24.68 0.62
N LYS A 246 8.08 23.41 0.16
CA LYS A 246 7.84 22.26 1.04
C LYS A 246 8.93 22.17 2.12
N PRO A 247 8.57 21.85 3.37
CA PRO A 247 9.56 21.70 4.45
C PRO A 247 10.62 20.67 4.08
N ARG A 248 11.86 21.10 4.12
CA ARG A 248 13.04 20.25 3.86
C ARG A 248 14.00 20.34 5.03
N ASN A 249 14.72 19.27 5.27
CA ASN A 249 15.91 19.26 6.11
C ASN A 249 17.01 18.48 5.37
N ALA A 250 18.21 18.42 5.93
CA ALA A 250 19.36 17.75 5.32
C ALA A 250 19.13 16.25 5.00
N PHE A 251 18.08 15.66 5.53
CA PHE A 251 17.78 14.24 5.40
C PHE A 251 16.48 13.95 4.64
N LYS A 252 15.80 14.98 4.13
CA LYS A 252 14.53 14.85 3.42
C LYS A 252 14.69 15.21 1.94
N ASN A 253 14.57 14.20 1.08
CA ASN A 253 14.53 14.37 -0.36
C ASN A 253 13.08 14.59 -0.83
N VAL A 254 12.94 15.49 -1.80
CA VAL A 254 11.65 15.75 -2.47
C VAL A 254 11.88 15.62 -3.96
N THR A 255 11.13 14.70 -4.57
CA THR A 255 11.18 14.44 -6.00
C THR A 255 9.79 14.54 -6.62
N TYR A 256 9.69 14.77 -7.93
CA TYR A 256 8.43 14.85 -8.62
C TYR A 256 8.54 14.37 -10.07
N GLY A 257 7.42 13.95 -10.61
CA GLY A 257 7.22 13.68 -12.04
C GLY A 257 5.89 14.21 -12.50
N ILE A 258 5.88 14.85 -13.67
CA ILE A 258 4.68 15.33 -14.36
C ILE A 258 4.39 14.34 -15.48
N TYR A 259 3.15 13.86 -15.52
CA TYR A 259 2.63 12.92 -16.51
C TYR A 259 1.41 13.53 -17.18
N GLU A 260 1.16 13.10 -18.38
CA GLU A 260 -0.12 13.40 -19.05
C GLU A 260 -1.22 12.53 -18.42
N SER A 261 -2.34 13.17 -18.05
CA SER A 261 -3.51 12.48 -17.53
C SER A 261 -4.24 11.75 -18.65
N PRO A 262 -4.68 10.49 -18.43
CA PRO A 262 -5.58 9.82 -19.37
C PRO A 262 -7.02 10.35 -19.32
N TYR A 263 -7.26 11.37 -18.49
CA TYR A 263 -8.57 12.00 -18.28
C TYR A 263 -8.49 13.50 -18.55
N GLU A 264 -9.65 14.14 -18.73
CA GLU A 264 -9.77 15.58 -18.86
C GLU A 264 -9.53 16.35 -17.55
N THR A 265 -9.20 15.64 -16.47
CA THR A 265 -9.01 16.20 -15.13
C THR A 265 -7.62 15.90 -14.60
N ASP A 266 -7.11 16.84 -13.82
CA ASP A 266 -5.87 16.67 -13.10
C ASP A 266 -6.07 15.80 -11.85
N PHE A 267 -5.08 14.97 -11.55
CA PHE A 267 -5.01 14.24 -10.30
C PHE A 267 -3.54 13.99 -9.91
N GLY A 268 -3.30 13.66 -8.66
CA GLY A 268 -1.95 13.35 -8.25
C GLY A 268 -1.90 12.43 -7.06
N PHE A 269 -0.79 11.69 -6.98
CA PHE A 269 -0.45 10.86 -5.84
C PHE A 269 0.87 11.30 -5.24
N CYS A 270 1.02 11.06 -3.95
CA CYS A 270 2.28 11.25 -3.24
C CYS A 270 2.65 9.99 -2.47
N VAL A 271 3.95 9.73 -2.37
CA VAL A 271 4.50 8.59 -1.64
C VAL A 271 5.59 9.10 -0.72
N ALA A 272 5.45 8.82 0.58
CA ALA A 272 6.46 9.13 1.59
C ALA A 272 7.14 7.85 2.06
N HIS A 273 8.44 7.92 2.30
CA HIS A 273 9.27 6.80 2.72
C HIS A 273 9.97 7.11 4.03
N THR A 274 10.20 6.07 4.83
CA THR A 274 10.95 6.12 6.08
C THR A 274 11.59 4.76 6.39
N ASN A 275 12.58 4.76 7.26
CA ASN A 275 13.16 3.56 7.85
C ASN A 275 12.71 3.33 9.32
N PHE A 276 11.85 4.20 9.85
CA PHE A 276 11.36 4.11 11.23
C PHE A 276 10.10 3.24 11.31
N ILE A 277 10.06 2.36 12.32
CA ILE A 277 8.87 1.58 12.68
C ILE A 277 7.79 2.54 13.17
N GLN A 278 6.59 2.40 12.62
CA GLN A 278 5.44 3.26 12.92
C GLN A 278 4.60 2.67 14.04
N GLY A 279 3.95 3.55 14.83
CA GLY A 279 3.00 3.13 15.87
C GLY A 279 3.63 2.53 17.12
N GLN A 280 4.96 2.50 17.24
CA GLN A 280 5.64 2.29 18.51
C GLN A 280 5.61 3.61 19.28
N LYS A 281 4.53 3.86 20.03
CA LYS A 281 4.65 4.78 21.16
C LYS A 281 5.67 4.13 22.10
N ILE A 282 6.87 4.71 22.19
CA ILE A 282 7.76 4.49 23.32
C ILE A 282 6.88 4.76 24.52
N LEU A 283 6.59 3.74 25.33
CA LEU A 283 6.07 3.93 26.66
C LEU A 283 7.16 4.73 27.34
N ASP A 284 6.98 6.04 27.44
CA ASP A 284 7.81 6.84 28.33
C ASP A 284 7.74 6.20 29.68
N SER A 285 8.87 5.59 30.08
CA SER A 285 9.11 5.06 31.40
C SER A 285 9.23 6.26 32.35
N THR A 286 8.10 6.85 32.69
CA THR A 286 7.97 7.80 33.79
C THR A 286 6.60 7.60 34.42
N GLY A 287 6.61 6.83 35.50
CA GLY A 287 5.52 6.62 36.42
C GLY A 287 5.95 5.68 37.49
#